data_c338042dcaa88e901fa6775860a1f827
#
_entry.id   c338042dcaa88e901fa6775860a1f827
#
_cell.length_a   1.000
_cell.length_b   1.000
_cell.length_c   1.000
_cell.angle_alpha   90.00
_cell.angle_beta   90.00
_cell.angle_gamma   90.00
#
_symmetry.space_group_name_H-M   'P 1'
#
loop_
_entity.id
_entity.type
_entity.pdbx_description
1 polymer ?
#
loop_
_entity_poly.entity_id
_entity_poly.type
_entity_poly.pdbx_seq_one_letter_code
_entity_poly.pdbx_strand_id
1 'polypeptide(L)'
;MGMNNMDNYMEQMAVLCENNDSINKNLYSEYGVKCGLRDENGQGVLTGLTNISDIKAFEYRDGKKCPCDGELSYRGYNIRDFVAGSKGKKYVFEEGAYLLLFGELPDNDQLKEFRDELSECMKLPTNFTRDVIMKAPTADIMGSMTRSILTLGSYDKKKDNLDIPNVLRQSMQLIATFPMIAAYAYHAYNHYEKDQSMYIHRPEKELSIAENFLRMLRPDTCFTDLEARVLDIALLLHMEHGGGNNSTFTTRVVTSSGSDTYSVIAAAMSSLKGKKHGGANLMVMNMMDDIKEHVKDLSLIHI
;
A
#
# COMPACT_ATOMS: atom_id res chain seq x y z
N MET A 1 -4.80 17.49 -38.22
CA MET A 1 -3.97 18.70 -38.35
C MET A 1 -3.83 19.50 -37.03
N GLY A 2 -4.64 19.29 -35.98
CA GLY A 2 -4.58 20.05 -34.73
C GLY A 2 -3.59 19.53 -33.66
N MET A 3 -3.22 18.24 -33.65
CA MET A 3 -2.31 17.67 -32.66
C MET A 3 -0.85 18.12 -32.81
N ASN A 4 -0.35 18.22 -34.04
CA ASN A 4 1.05 18.64 -34.28
C ASN A 4 1.40 20.09 -33.81
N ASN A 5 0.41 20.97 -33.68
CA ASN A 5 0.68 22.36 -33.32
C ASN A 5 0.75 22.53 -31.78
N MET A 6 -0.03 21.74 -31.03
CA MET A 6 -0.02 21.74 -29.57
C MET A 6 1.26 21.08 -29.05
N ASP A 7 1.66 19.93 -29.60
CA ASP A 7 2.87 19.22 -29.21
C ASP A 7 4.11 20.08 -29.42
N ASN A 8 4.23 20.74 -30.59
CA ASN A 8 5.34 21.65 -30.90
C ASN A 8 5.37 22.87 -29.96
N TYR A 9 4.20 23.42 -29.60
CA TYR A 9 4.12 24.50 -28.63
C TYR A 9 4.60 24.03 -27.24
N MET A 10 4.18 22.86 -26.78
CA MET A 10 4.60 22.30 -25.49
C MET A 10 6.08 22.02 -25.42
N GLU A 11 6.67 21.48 -26.51
CA GLU A 11 8.12 21.27 -26.60
C GLU A 11 8.91 22.58 -26.51
N GLN A 12 8.46 23.63 -27.21
CA GLN A 12 9.10 24.96 -27.14
C GLN A 12 8.98 25.58 -25.75
N MET A 13 7.80 25.47 -25.11
CA MET A 13 7.58 25.98 -23.76
C MET A 13 8.34 25.20 -22.70
N ALA A 14 8.52 23.88 -22.88
CA ALA A 14 9.34 23.07 -22.00
C ALA A 14 10.79 23.55 -21.95
N VAL A 15 11.39 23.91 -23.08
CA VAL A 15 12.73 24.49 -23.13
C VAL A 15 12.81 25.82 -22.35
N LEU A 16 11.78 26.67 -22.44
CA LEU A 16 11.73 27.93 -21.66
C LEU A 16 11.61 27.63 -20.16
N CYS A 17 10.81 26.63 -19.76
CA CYS A 17 10.71 26.21 -18.36
C CYS A 17 12.05 25.69 -17.85
N GLU A 18 12.72 24.79 -18.58
CA GLU A 18 14.03 24.25 -18.19
C GLU A 18 15.09 25.34 -18.03
N ASN A 19 15.12 26.34 -18.93
CA ASN A 19 16.08 27.43 -18.87
C ASN A 19 15.84 28.40 -17.70
N ASN A 20 14.60 28.55 -17.26
CA ASN A 20 14.21 29.53 -16.24
C ASN A 20 13.99 28.94 -14.86
N ASP A 21 13.91 27.60 -14.72
CA ASP A 21 13.60 26.89 -13.47
C ASP A 21 14.81 26.16 -12.86
N SER A 22 16.04 26.53 -13.26
CA SER A 22 17.25 25.91 -12.74
C SER A 22 17.68 26.55 -11.42
N ILE A 23 17.52 25.84 -10.32
CA ILE A 23 18.11 26.17 -9.03
C ILE A 23 19.52 25.54 -8.95
N ASN A 24 20.54 26.37 -8.69
CA ASN A 24 21.89 25.84 -8.49
C ASN A 24 21.91 24.89 -7.28
N LYS A 25 22.35 23.66 -7.49
CA LYS A 25 22.35 22.61 -6.44
C LYS A 25 23.14 23.00 -5.19
N ASN A 26 24.19 23.83 -5.33
CA ASN A 26 24.98 24.27 -4.20
C ASN A 26 24.18 25.14 -3.22
N LEU A 27 23.11 25.81 -3.68
CA LEU A 27 22.25 26.62 -2.84
C LEU A 27 21.51 25.79 -1.78
N TYR A 28 21.23 24.50 -2.05
CA TYR A 28 20.61 23.64 -1.05
C TYR A 28 21.49 23.45 0.19
N SER A 29 22.79 23.23 -0.02
CA SER A 29 23.77 23.17 1.07
C SER A 29 23.98 24.52 1.73
N GLU A 30 24.12 25.60 0.96
CA GLU A 30 24.34 26.96 1.44
C GLU A 30 23.22 27.42 2.36
N TYR A 31 21.96 27.17 1.98
CA TYR A 31 20.78 27.54 2.77
C TYR A 31 20.30 26.46 3.76
N GLY A 32 20.99 25.33 3.84
CA GLY A 32 20.61 24.19 4.70
C GLY A 32 19.24 23.60 4.34
N VAL A 33 18.82 23.73 3.09
CA VAL A 33 17.52 23.28 2.58
C VAL A 33 17.70 21.94 1.86
N LYS A 34 16.76 21.03 2.03
CA LYS A 34 16.78 19.72 1.38
C LYS A 34 16.11 19.76 0.01
N CYS A 35 16.59 18.99 -0.93
CA CYS A 35 15.92 18.79 -2.22
C CYS A 35 14.84 17.72 -2.09
N GLY A 36 13.61 18.12 -1.83
CA GLY A 36 12.50 17.23 -1.51
C GLY A 36 12.70 16.57 -0.13
N LEU A 37 12.59 15.24 -0.05
CA LEU A 37 12.70 14.47 1.21
C LEU A 37 14.09 13.83 1.42
N ARG A 38 15.10 14.27 0.66
CA ARG A 38 16.47 13.73 0.77
C ARG A 38 17.49 14.86 0.87
N ASP A 39 18.51 14.64 1.68
CA ASP A 39 19.69 15.49 1.67
C ASP A 39 20.59 15.20 0.46
N GLU A 40 21.69 15.94 0.32
CA GLU A 40 22.68 15.79 -0.77
C GLU A 40 23.33 14.41 -0.78
N ASN A 41 23.40 13.71 0.36
CA ASN A 41 23.94 12.37 0.48
C ASN A 41 22.89 11.27 0.23
N GLY A 42 21.67 11.68 -0.16
CA GLY A 42 20.54 10.76 -0.41
C GLY A 42 19.85 10.25 0.84
N GLN A 43 20.22 10.72 2.03
CA GLN A 43 19.59 10.32 3.28
C GLN A 43 18.18 10.91 3.38
N GLY A 44 17.21 10.07 3.72
CA GLY A 44 15.81 10.48 3.91
C GLY A 44 15.60 11.41 5.09
N VAL A 45 14.53 12.19 5.03
CA VAL A 45 14.08 13.03 6.14
C VAL A 45 13.32 12.19 7.14
N LEU A 46 13.75 12.21 8.40
CA LEU A 46 12.96 11.64 9.50
C LEU A 46 11.87 12.64 9.89
N THR A 47 10.60 12.23 9.80
CA THR A 47 9.45 13.08 10.08
C THR A 47 8.63 12.49 11.21
N GLY A 48 8.79 13.04 12.40
CA GLY A 48 8.09 12.65 13.62
C GLY A 48 8.59 11.32 14.19
N LEU A 49 8.04 10.99 15.36
CA LEU A 49 8.29 9.74 16.07
C LEU A 49 7.17 8.75 15.82
N THR A 50 7.47 7.46 15.91
CA THR A 50 6.49 6.38 15.87
C THR A 50 6.82 5.36 16.97
N ASN A 51 5.79 4.78 17.55
CA ASN A 51 5.86 3.64 18.46
C ASN A 51 5.18 2.39 17.84
N ILE A 52 4.83 2.47 16.54
CA ILE A 52 4.11 1.40 15.84
C ILE A 52 5.07 0.34 15.34
N SER A 53 6.22 0.77 14.82
CA SER A 53 7.25 -0.14 14.30
C SER A 53 8.64 0.39 14.62
N ASP A 54 9.58 -0.52 14.70
CA ASP A 54 11.02 -0.23 14.76
C ASP A 54 11.77 -1.04 13.71
N ILE A 55 12.66 -0.36 13.00
CA ILE A 55 13.51 -0.95 11.96
C ILE A 55 14.96 -0.71 12.32
N LYS A 56 15.71 -1.78 12.50
CA LYS A 56 17.14 -1.77 12.70
C LYS A 56 17.83 -2.27 11.42
N ALA A 57 18.56 -1.40 10.77
CA ALA A 57 19.33 -1.72 9.55
C ALA A 57 20.84 -1.47 9.73
N PHE A 58 21.22 -0.86 10.83
CA PHE A 58 22.62 -0.58 11.20
C PHE A 58 22.75 -0.47 12.71
N GLU A 59 23.99 -0.61 13.17
CA GLU A 59 24.36 -0.38 14.57
C GLU A 59 25.61 0.50 14.63
N TYR A 60 25.87 1.09 15.79
CA TYR A 60 27.10 1.84 16.02
C TYR A 60 28.09 0.96 16.76
N ARG A 61 29.27 0.71 16.13
CA ARG A 61 30.42 0.07 16.75
C ARG A 61 31.55 1.09 16.82
N ASP A 62 32.04 1.37 18.01
CA ASP A 62 33.09 2.38 18.26
C ASP A 62 32.79 3.75 17.63
N GLY A 63 31.54 4.19 17.69
CA GLY A 63 31.07 5.45 17.13
C GLY A 63 30.91 5.47 15.59
N LYS A 64 31.17 4.36 14.91
CA LYS A 64 31.00 4.22 13.48
C LYS A 64 29.71 3.46 13.16
N LYS A 65 28.99 3.96 12.16
CA LYS A 65 27.78 3.31 11.63
C LYS A 65 28.17 2.06 10.84
N CYS A 66 27.79 0.90 11.31
CA CYS A 66 28.04 -0.40 10.68
C CYS A 66 26.71 -1.02 10.24
N PRO A 67 26.61 -1.62 9.05
CA PRO A 67 25.44 -2.37 8.65
C PRO A 67 25.25 -3.59 9.56
N CYS A 68 24.03 -3.95 9.84
CA CYS A 68 23.67 -5.19 10.54
C CYS A 68 22.53 -5.89 9.79
N ASP A 69 22.21 -7.12 10.20
CA ASP A 69 21.02 -7.81 9.70
C ASP A 69 19.78 -6.98 9.99
N GLY A 70 18.90 -6.88 8.98
CA GLY A 70 17.65 -6.14 9.12
C GLY A 70 16.74 -6.78 10.17
N GLU A 71 16.26 -5.96 11.12
CA GLU A 71 15.26 -6.36 12.09
C GLU A 71 14.05 -5.44 11.95
N LEU A 72 12.86 -6.03 11.99
CA LEU A 72 11.59 -5.32 12.02
C LEU A 72 10.80 -5.78 13.23
N SER A 73 10.27 -4.82 13.97
CA SER A 73 9.36 -5.10 15.09
C SER A 73 8.07 -4.29 14.95
N TYR A 74 6.94 -4.92 15.23
CA TYR A 74 5.62 -4.29 15.34
C TYR A 74 5.24 -4.18 16.80
N ARG A 75 5.06 -2.95 17.31
CA ARG A 75 4.72 -2.69 18.72
C ARG A 75 5.62 -3.44 19.72
N GLY A 76 6.90 -3.63 19.38
CA GLY A 76 7.87 -4.35 20.19
C GLY A 76 7.97 -5.86 19.94
N TYR A 77 7.08 -6.44 19.14
CA TYR A 77 7.16 -7.85 18.75
C TYR A 77 8.03 -8.00 17.50
N ASN A 78 9.08 -8.81 17.57
CA ASN A 78 9.91 -9.11 16.39
C ASN A 78 9.08 -9.85 15.34
N ILE A 79 9.14 -9.38 14.10
CA ILE A 79 8.32 -9.94 13.00
C ILE A 79 8.63 -11.41 12.73
N ARG A 80 9.87 -11.85 12.94
CA ARG A 80 10.26 -13.27 12.78
C ARG A 80 9.57 -14.14 13.83
N ASP A 81 9.50 -13.67 15.07
CA ASP A 81 8.83 -14.39 16.16
C ASP A 81 7.32 -14.41 15.94
N PHE A 82 6.76 -13.30 15.43
CA PHE A 82 5.36 -13.23 15.06
C PHE A 82 5.00 -14.27 14.00
N VAL A 83 5.78 -14.35 12.91
CA VAL A 83 5.58 -15.34 11.84
C VAL A 83 5.79 -16.77 12.36
N ALA A 84 6.81 -17.02 13.16
CA ALA A 84 7.05 -18.34 13.75
C ALA A 84 5.91 -18.77 14.68
N GLY A 85 5.42 -17.87 15.53
CA GLY A 85 4.30 -18.10 16.45
C GLY A 85 2.95 -18.26 15.77
N SER A 86 2.85 -17.89 14.49
CA SER A 86 1.63 -18.03 13.69
C SER A 86 1.49 -19.38 13.00
N LYS A 87 2.43 -20.32 13.20
CA LYS A 87 2.39 -21.65 12.56
C LYS A 87 1.09 -22.38 12.90
N GLY A 88 0.34 -22.79 11.86
CA GLY A 88 -0.95 -23.46 12.02
C GLY A 88 -2.13 -22.55 12.37
N LYS A 89 -1.91 -21.22 12.52
CA LYS A 89 -2.97 -20.25 12.72
C LYS A 89 -3.49 -19.74 11.38
N LYS A 90 -4.75 -19.35 11.34
CA LYS A 90 -5.37 -18.51 10.32
C LYS A 90 -5.43 -17.06 10.83
N TYR A 91 -5.69 -16.11 9.95
CA TYR A 91 -5.97 -14.71 10.28
C TYR A 91 -4.77 -13.94 10.83
N VAL A 92 -3.59 -14.22 10.30
CA VAL A 92 -2.33 -13.60 10.79
C VAL A 92 -2.25 -12.13 10.39
N PHE A 93 -2.79 -11.78 9.22
CA PHE A 93 -2.95 -10.39 8.82
C PHE A 93 -3.86 -9.64 9.78
N GLU A 94 -5.01 -10.21 10.15
CA GLU A 94 -5.96 -9.58 11.07
C GLU A 94 -5.38 -9.43 12.48
N GLU A 95 -4.64 -10.45 12.97
CA GLU A 95 -3.92 -10.37 14.24
C GLU A 95 -2.88 -9.23 14.23
N GLY A 96 -2.11 -9.09 13.13
CA GLY A 96 -1.16 -8.00 12.92
C GLY A 96 -1.84 -6.64 12.80
N ALA A 97 -2.96 -6.56 12.07
CA ALA A 97 -3.73 -5.32 11.95
C ALA A 97 -4.29 -4.86 13.30
N TYR A 98 -4.80 -5.78 14.09
CA TYR A 98 -5.23 -5.51 15.47
C TYR A 98 -4.08 -4.95 16.31
N LEU A 99 -2.92 -5.62 16.29
CA LEU A 99 -1.73 -5.18 17.01
C LEU A 99 -1.30 -3.76 16.62
N LEU A 100 -1.25 -3.45 15.32
CA LEU A 100 -0.83 -2.13 14.85
C LEU A 100 -1.85 -1.03 15.24
N LEU A 101 -3.15 -1.32 15.17
CA LEU A 101 -4.21 -0.37 15.50
C LEU A 101 -4.32 -0.14 17.01
N PHE A 102 -4.34 -1.19 17.82
CA PHE A 102 -4.70 -1.12 19.23
C PHE A 102 -3.49 -1.24 20.19
N GLY A 103 -2.32 -1.69 19.70
CA GLY A 103 -1.07 -1.68 20.47
C GLY A 103 -0.79 -2.95 21.26
N GLU A 104 -1.68 -3.93 21.26
CA GLU A 104 -1.55 -5.21 21.94
C GLU A 104 -2.02 -6.36 21.04
N LEU A 105 -1.55 -7.57 21.32
CA LEU A 105 -2.03 -8.77 20.64
C LEU A 105 -3.44 -9.13 21.14
N PRO A 106 -4.36 -9.48 20.21
CA PRO A 106 -5.70 -9.89 20.61
C PRO A 106 -5.69 -11.28 21.26
N ASP A 107 -6.57 -11.50 22.21
CA ASP A 107 -7.00 -12.84 22.56
C ASP A 107 -7.95 -13.41 21.49
N ASN A 108 -8.41 -14.66 21.67
CA ASN A 108 -9.26 -15.32 20.67
C ASN A 108 -10.63 -14.64 20.50
N ASP A 109 -11.20 -14.12 21.56
CA ASP A 109 -12.51 -13.46 21.52
C ASP A 109 -12.39 -12.06 20.88
N GLN A 110 -11.36 -11.31 21.22
CA GLN A 110 -11.03 -10.01 20.62
C GLN A 110 -10.71 -10.14 19.13
N LEU A 111 -9.93 -11.16 18.73
CA LEU A 111 -9.64 -11.41 17.32
C LEU A 111 -10.91 -11.77 16.55
N LYS A 112 -11.78 -12.58 17.15
CA LYS A 112 -13.05 -12.96 16.54
C LYS A 112 -13.96 -11.72 16.35
N GLU A 113 -14.13 -10.90 17.37
CA GLU A 113 -14.92 -9.67 17.32
C GLU A 113 -14.36 -8.71 16.23
N PHE A 114 -13.04 -8.49 16.21
CA PHE A 114 -12.41 -7.65 15.21
C PHE A 114 -12.64 -8.15 13.78
N ARG A 115 -12.57 -9.45 13.55
CA ARG A 115 -12.86 -10.06 12.25
C ARG A 115 -14.33 -9.93 11.87
N ASP A 116 -15.24 -10.11 12.81
CA ASP A 116 -16.67 -9.91 12.59
C ASP A 116 -16.95 -8.47 12.16
N GLU A 117 -16.37 -7.48 12.81
CA GLU A 117 -16.49 -6.06 12.46
C GLU A 117 -15.85 -5.75 11.08
N LEU A 118 -14.66 -6.30 10.78
CA LEU A 118 -14.06 -6.14 9.46
C LEU A 118 -14.95 -6.74 8.36
N SER A 119 -15.54 -7.90 8.59
CA SER A 119 -16.42 -8.53 7.61
C SER A 119 -17.68 -7.71 7.34
N GLU A 120 -18.25 -7.04 8.36
CA GLU A 120 -19.36 -6.12 8.19
C GLU A 120 -18.97 -4.86 7.38
N CYS A 121 -17.69 -4.49 7.41
CA CYS A 121 -17.11 -3.41 6.60
C CYS A 121 -16.82 -3.80 5.14
N MET A 122 -16.84 -5.09 4.78
CA MET A 122 -16.62 -5.57 3.41
C MET A 122 -17.81 -5.29 2.49
N LYS A 123 -18.22 -4.04 2.40
CA LYS A 123 -19.38 -3.60 1.61
C LYS A 123 -19.03 -2.31 0.86
N LEU A 124 -19.27 -2.34 -0.45
CA LEU A 124 -19.22 -1.13 -1.28
C LEU A 124 -20.63 -0.54 -1.43
N PRO A 125 -20.77 0.78 -1.61
CA PRO A 125 -22.07 1.40 -1.89
C PRO A 125 -22.75 0.77 -3.10
N THR A 126 -24.08 0.85 -3.13
CA THR A 126 -24.89 0.30 -4.24
C THR A 126 -24.38 0.84 -5.58
N ASN A 127 -24.20 -0.06 -6.53
CA ASN A 127 -23.67 0.22 -7.89
C ASN A 127 -22.22 0.78 -7.96
N PHE A 128 -21.50 0.88 -6.85
CA PHE A 128 -20.15 1.45 -6.81
C PHE A 128 -19.19 0.76 -7.79
N THR A 129 -19.20 -0.56 -7.85
CA THR A 129 -18.37 -1.32 -8.78
C THR A 129 -18.64 -0.92 -10.22
N ARG A 130 -19.91 -0.85 -10.63
CA ARG A 130 -20.33 -0.47 -11.99
C ARG A 130 -20.02 0.99 -12.30
N ASP A 131 -20.37 1.91 -11.40
CA ASP A 131 -20.41 3.33 -11.69
C ASP A 131 -19.09 4.05 -11.41
N VAL A 132 -18.21 3.43 -10.59
CA VAL A 132 -16.91 4.00 -10.22
C VAL A 132 -15.77 3.17 -10.76
N ILE A 133 -15.70 1.87 -10.44
CA ILE A 133 -14.55 1.04 -10.78
C ILE A 133 -14.55 0.72 -12.27
N MET A 134 -15.67 0.22 -12.81
CA MET A 134 -15.77 -0.19 -14.21
C MET A 134 -15.88 0.99 -15.19
N LYS A 135 -16.16 2.20 -14.71
CA LYS A 135 -16.40 3.37 -15.59
C LYS A 135 -15.14 3.88 -16.30
N ALA A 136 -13.97 3.69 -15.70
CA ALA A 136 -12.69 4.07 -16.27
C ALA A 136 -11.63 3.00 -15.94
N PRO A 137 -11.71 1.84 -16.61
CA PRO A 137 -10.74 0.77 -16.46
C PRO A 137 -9.37 1.22 -16.94
N THR A 138 -8.30 0.71 -16.33
CA THR A 138 -6.93 1.07 -16.67
C THR A 138 -5.96 0.01 -16.14
N ALA A 139 -4.80 -0.13 -16.79
CA ALA A 139 -3.69 -0.94 -16.28
C ALA A 139 -3.11 -0.39 -14.97
N ASP A 140 -3.34 0.90 -14.66
CA ASP A 140 -2.97 1.52 -13.38
C ASP A 140 -4.00 1.17 -12.30
N ILE A 141 -3.91 -0.04 -11.77
CA ILE A 141 -4.81 -0.53 -10.71
C ILE A 141 -4.72 0.35 -9.46
N MET A 142 -3.53 0.80 -9.07
CA MET A 142 -3.36 1.71 -7.93
C MET A 142 -4.05 3.06 -8.16
N GLY A 143 -4.02 3.59 -9.39
CA GLY A 143 -4.78 4.79 -9.77
C GLY A 143 -6.29 4.58 -9.70
N SER A 144 -6.78 3.42 -10.13
CA SER A 144 -8.18 3.03 -9.95
C SER A 144 -8.58 2.94 -8.48
N MET A 145 -7.73 2.37 -7.63
CA MET A 145 -7.94 2.32 -6.18
C MET A 145 -7.98 3.72 -5.58
N THR A 146 -7.03 4.57 -5.91
CA THR A 146 -6.97 5.97 -5.41
C THR A 146 -8.23 6.75 -5.75
N ARG A 147 -8.70 6.67 -7.00
CA ARG A 147 -9.95 7.28 -7.43
C ARG A 147 -11.16 6.71 -6.67
N SER A 148 -11.18 5.40 -6.49
CA SER A 148 -12.26 4.72 -5.77
C SER A 148 -12.31 5.14 -4.31
N ILE A 149 -11.18 5.26 -3.63
CA ILE A 149 -11.10 5.73 -2.24
C ILE A 149 -11.65 7.15 -2.11
N LEU A 150 -11.23 8.08 -2.97
CA LEU A 150 -11.76 9.45 -2.97
C LEU A 150 -13.26 9.49 -3.20
N THR A 151 -13.75 8.68 -4.15
CA THR A 151 -15.18 8.59 -4.41
C THR A 151 -15.94 7.95 -3.24
N LEU A 152 -15.35 6.95 -2.56
CA LEU A 152 -15.95 6.31 -1.39
C LEU A 152 -16.19 7.33 -0.27
N GLY A 153 -15.28 8.29 -0.08
CA GLY A 153 -15.45 9.40 0.86
C GLY A 153 -16.71 10.24 0.59
N SER A 154 -17.15 10.35 -0.67
CA SER A 154 -18.38 11.08 -1.02
C SER A 154 -19.66 10.37 -0.54
N TYR A 155 -19.60 9.09 -0.23
CA TYR A 155 -20.71 8.32 0.33
C TYR A 155 -20.75 8.35 1.88
N ASP A 156 -19.66 8.79 2.52
CA ASP A 156 -19.59 8.90 3.98
C ASP A 156 -20.07 10.28 4.45
N LYS A 157 -21.25 10.32 5.06
CA LYS A 157 -21.83 11.56 5.60
C LYS A 157 -21.04 12.15 6.77
N LYS A 158 -20.16 11.35 7.39
CA LYS A 158 -19.30 11.76 8.52
C LYS A 158 -17.84 11.88 8.13
N LYS A 159 -17.53 12.02 6.82
CA LYS A 159 -16.14 12.00 6.33
C LYS A 159 -15.25 13.06 7.00
N ASP A 160 -15.80 14.23 7.30
CA ASP A 160 -15.08 15.37 7.86
C ASP A 160 -15.01 15.35 9.41
N ASN A 161 -15.59 14.34 10.06
CA ASN A 161 -15.44 14.15 11.50
C ASN A 161 -14.13 13.42 11.80
N LEU A 162 -13.20 14.12 12.44
CA LEU A 162 -11.84 13.65 12.75
C LEU A 162 -11.71 13.05 14.15
N ASP A 163 -12.81 12.80 14.86
CA ASP A 163 -12.77 12.10 16.13
C ASP A 163 -12.24 10.67 15.98
N ILE A 164 -11.44 10.21 16.93
CA ILE A 164 -10.79 8.90 16.90
C ILE A 164 -11.75 7.75 16.54
N PRO A 165 -12.95 7.63 17.15
CA PRO A 165 -13.87 6.54 16.80
C PRO A 165 -14.31 6.57 15.33
N ASN A 166 -14.50 7.77 14.74
CA ASN A 166 -14.89 7.88 13.34
C ASN A 166 -13.72 7.59 12.38
N VAL A 167 -12.54 8.09 12.68
CA VAL A 167 -11.32 7.79 11.91
C VAL A 167 -11.03 6.29 11.95
N LEU A 168 -11.18 5.63 13.12
CA LEU A 168 -11.03 4.19 13.24
C LEU A 168 -12.06 3.44 12.37
N ARG A 169 -13.34 3.82 12.42
CA ARG A 169 -14.39 3.25 11.57
C ARG A 169 -14.04 3.36 10.08
N GLN A 170 -13.59 4.55 9.65
CA GLN A 170 -13.18 4.79 8.26
C GLN A 170 -11.95 3.94 7.88
N SER A 171 -10.99 3.82 8.77
CA SER A 171 -9.79 3.00 8.57
C SER A 171 -10.14 1.51 8.43
N MET A 172 -11.01 0.98 9.29
CA MET A 172 -11.48 -0.40 9.20
C MET A 172 -12.25 -0.65 7.91
N GLN A 173 -13.09 0.29 7.49
CA GLN A 173 -13.79 0.21 6.20
C GLN A 173 -12.81 0.16 5.03
N LEU A 174 -11.76 0.97 5.03
CA LEU A 174 -10.74 0.96 3.98
C LEU A 174 -9.93 -0.34 3.99
N ILE A 175 -9.50 -0.83 5.15
CA ILE A 175 -8.81 -2.12 5.27
C ILE A 175 -9.66 -3.24 4.65
N ALA A 176 -10.94 -3.28 4.98
CA ALA A 176 -11.87 -4.32 4.50
C ALA A 176 -12.22 -4.20 3.01
N THR A 177 -12.26 -2.98 2.46
CA THR A 177 -12.68 -2.76 1.06
C THR A 177 -11.53 -2.71 0.06
N PHE A 178 -10.29 -2.51 0.49
CA PHE A 178 -9.12 -2.48 -0.41
C PHE A 178 -9.00 -3.74 -1.27
N PRO A 179 -9.10 -4.97 -0.72
CA PRO A 179 -9.06 -6.19 -1.52
C PRO A 179 -10.16 -6.24 -2.59
N MET A 180 -11.37 -5.78 -2.25
CA MET A 180 -12.49 -5.72 -3.20
C MET A 180 -12.21 -4.74 -4.34
N ILE A 181 -11.78 -3.52 -4.00
CA ILE A 181 -11.50 -2.48 -4.99
C ILE A 181 -10.38 -2.93 -5.92
N ALA A 182 -9.30 -3.53 -5.37
CA ALA A 182 -8.16 -4.03 -6.14
C ALA A 182 -8.58 -5.15 -7.11
N ALA A 183 -9.29 -6.18 -6.62
CA ALA A 183 -9.74 -7.30 -7.43
C ALA A 183 -10.71 -6.85 -8.54
N TYR A 184 -11.68 -6.00 -8.21
CA TYR A 184 -12.65 -5.52 -9.20
C TYR A 184 -12.02 -4.57 -10.22
N ALA A 185 -11.05 -3.74 -9.83
CA ALA A 185 -10.30 -2.91 -10.76
C ALA A 185 -9.46 -3.77 -11.74
N TYR A 186 -8.84 -4.83 -11.24
CA TYR A 186 -8.10 -5.79 -12.06
C TYR A 186 -9.02 -6.52 -13.06
N HIS A 187 -10.18 -6.99 -12.62
CA HIS A 187 -11.16 -7.62 -13.51
C HIS A 187 -11.75 -6.65 -14.52
N ALA A 188 -12.02 -5.41 -14.13
CA ALA A 188 -12.48 -4.37 -15.05
C ALA A 188 -11.42 -4.08 -16.13
N TYR A 189 -10.16 -3.95 -15.76
CA TYR A 189 -9.06 -3.81 -16.70
C TYR A 189 -8.98 -5.00 -17.67
N ASN A 190 -8.98 -6.23 -17.16
CA ASN A 190 -8.93 -7.42 -18.02
C ASN A 190 -10.16 -7.54 -18.93
N HIS A 191 -11.33 -7.13 -18.44
CA HIS A 191 -12.56 -7.18 -19.25
C HIS A 191 -12.51 -6.20 -20.43
N TYR A 192 -12.14 -4.96 -20.19
CA TYR A 192 -12.20 -3.91 -21.23
C TYR A 192 -10.95 -3.86 -22.12
N GLU A 193 -9.79 -4.28 -21.62
CA GLU A 193 -8.51 -4.15 -22.34
C GLU A 193 -7.97 -5.49 -22.85
N LYS A 194 -8.49 -6.62 -22.34
CA LYS A 194 -8.02 -7.98 -22.71
C LYS A 194 -9.15 -8.92 -23.10
N ASP A 195 -10.35 -8.41 -23.35
CA ASP A 195 -11.53 -9.19 -23.76
C ASP A 195 -11.84 -10.40 -22.85
N GLN A 196 -11.50 -10.30 -21.54
CA GLN A 196 -11.81 -11.35 -20.57
C GLN A 196 -13.18 -11.12 -19.92
N SER A 197 -13.73 -12.15 -19.29
CA SER A 197 -14.98 -12.03 -18.55
C SER A 197 -14.79 -11.13 -17.32
N MET A 198 -15.80 -10.31 -17.00
CA MET A 198 -15.85 -9.56 -15.76
C MET A 198 -16.33 -10.45 -14.62
N TYR A 199 -15.51 -10.59 -13.57
CA TYR A 199 -15.87 -11.34 -12.36
C TYR A 199 -16.11 -10.39 -11.20
N ILE A 200 -17.26 -10.55 -10.52
CA ILE A 200 -17.64 -9.78 -9.33
C ILE A 200 -18.04 -10.77 -8.24
N HIS A 201 -17.06 -11.50 -7.72
CA HIS A 201 -17.26 -12.41 -6.60
C HIS A 201 -17.38 -11.60 -5.31
N ARG A 202 -18.37 -11.93 -4.50
CA ARG A 202 -18.57 -11.27 -3.19
C ARG A 202 -17.69 -11.91 -2.14
N PRO A 203 -17.17 -11.13 -1.18
CA PRO A 203 -16.48 -11.69 -0.03
C PRO A 203 -17.44 -12.51 0.82
N GLU A 204 -16.90 -13.49 1.53
CA GLU A 204 -17.60 -14.35 2.49
C GLU A 204 -17.15 -14.01 3.91
N LYS A 205 -18.08 -13.97 4.84
CA LYS A 205 -17.87 -13.54 6.22
C LYS A 205 -16.84 -14.40 6.97
N GLU A 206 -16.85 -15.70 6.71
CA GLU A 206 -16.02 -16.68 7.43
C GLU A 206 -14.57 -16.75 6.91
N LEU A 207 -14.29 -16.11 5.77
CA LEU A 207 -12.97 -16.10 5.17
C LEU A 207 -12.13 -14.92 5.69
N SER A 208 -10.80 -15.14 5.77
CA SER A 208 -9.85 -14.07 6.05
C SER A 208 -9.78 -13.05 4.91
N ILE A 209 -9.13 -11.91 5.16
CA ILE A 209 -8.83 -10.90 4.13
C ILE A 209 -8.03 -11.54 2.98
N ALA A 210 -7.04 -12.38 3.28
CA ALA A 210 -6.24 -13.07 2.28
C ALA A 210 -7.06 -14.08 1.45
N GLU A 211 -7.86 -14.90 2.12
CA GLU A 211 -8.75 -15.87 1.46
C GLU A 211 -9.79 -15.15 0.58
N ASN A 212 -10.40 -14.10 1.08
CA ASN A 212 -11.37 -13.29 0.34
C ASN A 212 -10.73 -12.62 -0.89
N PHE A 213 -9.50 -12.13 -0.77
CA PHE A 213 -8.79 -11.56 -1.92
C PHE A 213 -8.56 -12.60 -3.01
N LEU A 214 -8.06 -13.80 -2.66
CA LEU A 214 -7.86 -14.90 -3.62
C LEU A 214 -9.18 -15.33 -4.27
N ARG A 215 -10.24 -15.48 -3.47
CA ARG A 215 -11.58 -15.79 -3.94
C ARG A 215 -12.10 -14.77 -4.95
N MET A 216 -11.93 -13.49 -4.66
CA MET A 216 -12.39 -12.42 -5.56
C MET A 216 -11.53 -12.28 -6.81
N LEU A 217 -10.24 -12.60 -6.71
CA LEU A 217 -9.28 -12.46 -7.80
C LEU A 217 -9.42 -13.59 -8.83
N ARG A 218 -9.84 -14.81 -8.41
CA ARG A 218 -9.86 -15.98 -9.27
C ARG A 218 -11.23 -16.20 -9.91
N PRO A 219 -11.27 -16.50 -11.22
CA PRO A 219 -12.55 -16.73 -11.92
C PRO A 219 -13.41 -17.84 -11.31
N ASP A 220 -12.76 -18.91 -10.84
CA ASP A 220 -13.37 -20.10 -10.24
C ASP A 220 -13.57 -20.01 -8.73
N THR A 221 -13.13 -18.89 -8.10
CA THR A 221 -13.14 -18.67 -6.65
C THR A 221 -12.28 -19.64 -5.83
N CYS A 222 -11.49 -20.50 -6.47
CA CYS A 222 -10.74 -21.57 -5.81
C CYS A 222 -9.35 -21.11 -5.40
N PHE A 223 -8.91 -21.56 -4.24
CA PHE A 223 -7.55 -21.38 -3.73
C PHE A 223 -7.20 -22.54 -2.80
N THR A 224 -5.91 -22.78 -2.60
CA THR A 224 -5.40 -23.77 -1.65
C THR A 224 -5.09 -23.12 -0.30
N ASP A 225 -5.07 -23.91 0.77
CA ASP A 225 -4.67 -23.43 2.09
C ASP A 225 -3.24 -22.85 2.09
N LEU A 226 -2.34 -23.41 1.27
CA LEU A 226 -0.98 -22.90 1.12
C LEU A 226 -0.96 -21.50 0.50
N GLU A 227 -1.72 -21.26 -0.57
CA GLU A 227 -1.81 -19.97 -1.21
C GLU A 227 -2.39 -18.91 -0.28
N ALA A 228 -3.47 -19.25 0.43
CA ALA A 228 -4.06 -18.38 1.43
C ALA A 228 -3.04 -18.04 2.54
N ARG A 229 -2.31 -19.04 3.03
CA ARG A 229 -1.30 -18.87 4.06
C ARG A 229 -0.13 -17.99 3.61
N VAL A 230 0.37 -18.20 2.40
CA VAL A 230 1.46 -17.40 1.82
C VAL A 230 1.02 -15.95 1.68
N LEU A 231 -0.19 -15.70 1.17
CA LEU A 231 -0.70 -14.35 1.03
C LEU A 231 -0.94 -13.67 2.38
N ASP A 232 -1.49 -14.38 3.36
CA ASP A 232 -1.76 -13.89 4.72
C ASP A 232 -0.46 -13.39 5.38
N ILE A 233 0.61 -14.20 5.32
CA ILE A 233 1.93 -13.80 5.82
C ILE A 233 2.53 -12.65 4.99
N ALA A 234 2.40 -12.68 3.66
CA ALA A 234 2.90 -11.61 2.81
C ALA A 234 2.23 -10.28 3.13
N LEU A 235 0.92 -10.27 3.37
CA LEU A 235 0.19 -9.08 3.81
C LEU A 235 0.70 -8.58 5.15
N LEU A 236 0.90 -9.46 6.13
CA LEU A 236 1.49 -9.10 7.43
C LEU A 236 2.86 -8.43 7.26
N LEU A 237 3.75 -9.01 6.45
CA LEU A 237 5.11 -8.49 6.25
C LEU A 237 5.15 -7.13 5.52
N HIS A 238 4.08 -6.77 4.81
CA HIS A 238 3.99 -5.52 4.04
C HIS A 238 3.17 -4.42 4.74
N MET A 239 2.67 -4.66 5.95
CA MET A 239 1.82 -3.66 6.64
C MET A 239 2.57 -2.40 7.02
N GLU A 240 3.76 -2.53 7.54
CA GLU A 240 4.52 -1.44 8.14
C GLU A 240 6.03 -1.71 8.04
N HIS A 241 6.82 -0.69 7.78
CA HIS A 241 8.28 -0.79 7.75
C HIS A 241 8.97 0.50 8.22
N GLY A 242 8.34 1.23 9.13
CA GLY A 242 8.87 2.47 9.72
C GLY A 242 8.37 3.76 9.06
N GLY A 243 8.54 4.85 9.79
CA GLY A 243 8.02 6.17 9.44
C GLY A 243 8.77 6.93 8.35
N GLY A 244 9.84 6.37 7.79
CA GLY A 244 10.76 7.07 6.88
C GLY A 244 10.43 7.00 5.40
N ASN A 245 9.29 6.46 5.01
CA ASN A 245 8.89 6.37 3.59
C ASN A 245 8.00 7.52 3.13
N ASN A 246 7.96 7.74 1.81
CA ASN A 246 7.23 8.87 1.22
C ASN A 246 5.72 8.82 1.46
N SER A 247 5.11 7.64 1.50
CA SER A 247 3.66 7.53 1.73
C SER A 247 3.29 7.84 3.18
N THR A 248 4.09 7.39 4.15
CA THR A 248 3.92 7.78 5.56
C THR A 248 4.12 9.29 5.76
N PHE A 249 5.14 9.87 5.11
CA PHE A 249 5.34 11.32 5.12
C PHE A 249 4.13 12.05 4.56
N THR A 250 3.65 11.64 3.40
CA THR A 250 2.46 12.22 2.75
C THR A 250 1.23 12.11 3.65
N THR A 251 1.01 10.95 4.27
CA THR A 251 -0.05 10.73 5.26
C THR A 251 0.02 11.78 6.37
N ARG A 252 1.18 11.95 6.99
CA ARG A 252 1.38 12.91 8.09
C ARG A 252 1.16 14.36 7.66
N VAL A 253 1.66 14.74 6.47
CA VAL A 253 1.49 16.10 5.93
C VAL A 253 0.02 16.39 5.70
N VAL A 254 -0.71 15.52 4.99
CA VAL A 254 -2.12 15.74 4.67
C VAL A 254 -3.00 15.65 5.93
N THR A 255 -2.70 14.73 6.85
CA THR A 255 -3.39 14.66 8.15
C THR A 255 -3.20 15.96 8.96
N SER A 256 -2.00 16.55 8.95
CA SER A 256 -1.72 17.77 9.72
C SER A 256 -2.51 18.99 9.24
N SER A 257 -3.05 18.95 8.02
CA SER A 257 -3.94 20.00 7.51
C SER A 257 -5.41 19.83 7.93
N GLY A 258 -5.74 18.76 8.66
CA GLY A 258 -7.12 18.46 9.06
C GLY A 258 -7.96 17.86 7.93
N SER A 259 -7.34 17.23 6.94
CA SER A 259 -8.05 16.51 5.86
C SER A 259 -8.71 15.22 6.37
N ASP A 260 -9.75 14.81 5.67
CA ASP A 260 -10.48 13.56 5.95
C ASP A 260 -9.63 12.30 5.63
N THR A 261 -9.97 11.18 6.24
CA THR A 261 -9.25 9.91 6.12
C THR A 261 -9.12 9.43 4.67
N TYR A 262 -10.17 9.58 3.84
CA TYR A 262 -10.15 9.12 2.45
C TYR A 262 -9.15 9.93 1.61
N SER A 263 -9.14 11.25 1.78
CA SER A 263 -8.19 12.15 1.12
C SER A 263 -6.75 11.86 1.54
N VAL A 264 -6.51 11.63 2.83
CA VAL A 264 -5.19 11.27 3.39
C VAL A 264 -4.68 9.97 2.77
N ILE A 265 -5.49 8.92 2.77
CA ILE A 265 -5.08 7.60 2.25
C ILE A 265 -4.93 7.63 0.72
N ALA A 266 -5.79 8.34 0.01
CA ALA A 266 -5.65 8.53 -1.44
C ALA A 266 -4.35 9.26 -1.81
N ALA A 267 -3.97 10.29 -1.05
CA ALA A 267 -2.69 11.00 -1.23
C ALA A 267 -1.50 10.07 -0.96
N ALA A 268 -1.55 9.26 0.11
CA ALA A 268 -0.52 8.27 0.43
C ALA A 268 -0.37 7.21 -0.67
N MET A 269 -1.48 6.72 -1.22
CA MET A 269 -1.48 5.79 -2.36
C MET A 269 -0.92 6.43 -3.63
N SER A 270 -1.22 7.69 -3.89
CA SER A 270 -0.65 8.44 -5.01
C SER A 270 0.87 8.58 -4.88
N SER A 271 1.37 8.77 -3.66
CA SER A 271 2.81 8.75 -3.37
C SER A 271 3.40 7.35 -3.58
N LEU A 272 2.73 6.32 -3.09
CA LEU A 272 3.21 4.93 -3.17
C LEU A 272 3.33 4.44 -4.62
N LYS A 273 2.41 4.79 -5.52
CA LYS A 273 2.44 4.35 -6.92
C LYS A 273 3.59 4.97 -7.75
N GLY A 274 4.28 5.97 -7.23
CA GLY A 274 5.41 6.62 -7.91
C GLY A 274 6.56 5.64 -8.17
N LYS A 275 7.16 5.69 -9.38
CA LYS A 275 8.23 4.77 -9.80
C LYS A 275 9.43 4.74 -8.85
N LYS A 276 9.72 5.84 -8.16
CA LYS A 276 10.85 5.94 -7.21
C LYS A 276 10.52 5.38 -5.82
N HIS A 277 9.25 5.09 -5.53
CA HIS A 277 8.80 4.56 -4.25
C HIS A 277 8.23 3.14 -4.40
N GLY A 278 7.10 2.98 -5.06
CA GLY A 278 6.46 1.67 -5.26
C GLY A 278 7.00 0.83 -6.42
N GLY A 279 7.94 1.37 -7.20
CA GLY A 279 8.55 0.65 -8.33
C GLY A 279 9.37 -0.59 -7.95
N ALA A 280 9.77 -0.73 -6.68
CA ALA A 280 10.52 -1.87 -6.20
C ALA A 280 9.78 -3.20 -6.41
N ASN A 281 8.47 -3.25 -6.18
CA ASN A 281 7.67 -4.45 -6.39
C ASN A 281 7.63 -4.88 -7.85
N LEU A 282 7.54 -3.93 -8.79
CA LEU A 282 7.62 -4.23 -10.22
C LEU A 282 9.00 -4.79 -10.61
N MET A 283 10.07 -4.23 -10.04
CA MET A 283 11.43 -4.74 -10.26
C MET A 283 11.61 -6.16 -9.72
N VAL A 284 11.01 -6.48 -8.58
CA VAL A 284 11.01 -7.85 -8.03
C VAL A 284 10.26 -8.81 -8.96
N MET A 285 9.11 -8.41 -9.49
CA MET A 285 8.36 -9.23 -10.46
C MET A 285 9.19 -9.50 -11.72
N ASN A 286 9.81 -8.47 -12.29
CA ASN A 286 10.68 -8.60 -13.45
C ASN A 286 11.89 -9.51 -13.16
N MET A 287 12.49 -9.39 -11.98
CA MET A 287 13.57 -10.27 -11.53
C MET A 287 13.10 -11.73 -11.42
N MET A 288 11.91 -11.97 -10.88
CA MET A 288 11.34 -13.32 -10.78
C MET A 288 11.07 -13.93 -12.17
N ASP A 289 10.62 -13.14 -13.12
CA ASP A 289 10.39 -13.60 -14.49
C ASP A 289 11.73 -13.88 -15.20
N ASP A 290 12.73 -13.04 -15.02
CA ASP A 290 14.10 -13.27 -15.50
C ASP A 290 14.73 -14.56 -14.92
N ILE A 291 14.55 -14.80 -13.61
CA ILE A 291 15.00 -16.03 -12.96
C ILE A 291 14.31 -17.26 -13.57
N LYS A 292 13.00 -17.22 -13.77
CA LYS A 292 12.25 -18.33 -14.39
C LYS A 292 12.72 -18.63 -15.82
N GLU A 293 13.06 -17.61 -16.59
CA GLU A 293 13.52 -17.74 -17.96
C GLU A 293 14.94 -18.30 -18.06
N HIS A 294 15.84 -17.86 -17.20
CA HIS A 294 17.26 -18.15 -17.31
C HIS A 294 17.78 -19.24 -16.36
N VAL A 295 17.11 -19.49 -15.23
CA VAL A 295 17.53 -20.51 -14.26
C VAL A 295 16.75 -21.80 -14.46
N LYS A 296 17.41 -22.81 -15.04
CA LYS A 296 16.80 -24.14 -15.32
C LYS A 296 16.62 -24.98 -14.07
N ASP A 297 17.48 -24.81 -13.08
CA ASP A 297 17.42 -25.54 -11.80
C ASP A 297 17.29 -24.57 -10.64
N LEU A 298 16.06 -24.42 -10.15
CA LEU A 298 15.75 -23.53 -9.03
C LEU A 298 16.30 -24.00 -7.68
N SER A 299 16.78 -25.26 -7.59
CA SER A 299 17.41 -25.77 -6.38
C SER A 299 18.77 -25.13 -6.09
N LEU A 300 19.37 -24.48 -7.09
CA LEU A 300 20.64 -23.75 -6.98
C LEU A 300 20.49 -22.35 -6.36
N ILE A 301 19.28 -21.87 -6.10
CA ILE A 301 19.01 -20.52 -5.54
C ILE A 301 19.30 -20.46 -4.02
N HIS A 302 19.74 -21.52 -3.42
CA HIS A 302 20.15 -21.56 -2.00
C HIS A 302 21.49 -20.89 -1.66
N ILE A 303 22.02 -20.09 -2.57
CA ILE A 303 23.29 -19.40 -2.35
C ILE A 303 23.03 -18.00 -1.80
#